data_13fcdad65d979f1099d3a7a8fc48dbd8
#
_entry.id   13fcdad65d979f1099d3a7a8fc48dbd8
#
_cell.length_a   1.000
_cell.length_b   1.000
_cell.length_c   1.000
_cell.angle_alpha   90.00
_cell.angle_beta   90.00
_cell.angle_gamma   90.00
#
_symmetry.space_group_name_H-M   'P 1'
#
loop_
_entity.id
_entity.type
_entity.pdbx_description
1 polymer ?
#
loop_
_entity_poly.entity_id
_entity_poly.type
_entity_poly.pdbx_seq_one_letter_code
_entity_poly.pdbx_strand_id
1 'polypeptide(L)'
;MQTSTQAVRARTDEPFLERFIEAHEAFVLRCASRHAGFAVTRSDDEYSVALLAFYEAIKGYDPASGPFGAYASLVIGRRLADHYRSQHRFDAETPLAPQTFDGTVDRESADAAMQQAVAEQMSEAKPVSAQDEIEAANTVFEKYGFAFYDLAASSPKSDKTRRSCAAAVGTLLHSPVLFASMQSAHSLPIKALAQQGGVSARTITRHRDYIVAAALLIDGDYPILCTYLQTMRKEAEQCVR
;
A
#
# COMPACT_ATOMS: atom_id res chain seq x y z
N MET A 1 -8.96 7.71 -6.55
CA MET A 1 -9.95 7.37 -7.59
C MET A 1 -9.41 6.41 -8.65
N GLN A 2 -8.16 6.53 -9.10
CA GLN A 2 -7.58 5.64 -10.14
C GLN A 2 -7.48 4.19 -9.69
N THR A 3 -6.99 3.92 -8.49
CA THR A 3 -6.84 2.55 -7.95
C THR A 3 -8.17 1.80 -7.89
N SER A 4 -9.26 2.50 -7.54
CA SER A 4 -10.60 1.90 -7.51
C SER A 4 -11.09 1.50 -8.91
N THR A 5 -10.85 2.33 -9.92
CA THR A 5 -11.19 2.02 -11.33
C THR A 5 -10.33 0.89 -11.87
N GLN A 6 -9.05 0.86 -11.51
CA GLN A 6 -8.12 -0.21 -11.89
C GLN A 6 -8.49 -1.54 -11.22
N ALA A 7 -8.93 -1.53 -9.95
CA ALA A 7 -9.40 -2.73 -9.26
C ALA A 7 -10.65 -3.33 -9.93
N VAL A 8 -11.60 -2.48 -10.38
CA VAL A 8 -12.76 -2.95 -11.15
C VAL A 8 -12.35 -3.59 -12.47
N ARG A 9 -11.38 -3.00 -13.17
CA ARG A 9 -10.84 -3.58 -14.41
C ARG A 9 -10.11 -4.90 -14.14
N ALA A 10 -9.30 -4.96 -13.10
CA ALA A 10 -8.56 -6.17 -12.72
C ALA A 10 -9.48 -7.36 -12.40
N ARG A 11 -10.74 -7.10 -12.04
CA ARG A 11 -11.72 -8.16 -11.78
C ARG A 11 -12.09 -8.96 -13.03
N THR A 12 -12.04 -8.34 -14.21
CA THR A 12 -12.50 -8.94 -15.48
C THR A 12 -11.37 -9.24 -16.47
N ASP A 13 -10.20 -8.62 -16.31
CA ASP A 13 -9.05 -8.70 -17.23
C ASP A 13 -7.90 -9.42 -16.51
N GLU A 14 -7.73 -10.72 -16.80
CA GLU A 14 -6.76 -11.58 -16.09
C GLU A 14 -5.29 -11.15 -16.31
N PRO A 15 -4.82 -10.81 -17.53
CA PRO A 15 -3.49 -10.25 -17.72
C PRO A 15 -3.26 -8.90 -17.03
N PHE A 16 -4.33 -8.13 -16.83
CA PHE A 16 -4.26 -6.88 -16.07
C PHE A 16 -4.22 -7.15 -14.56
N LEU A 17 -4.91 -8.18 -14.10
CA LEU A 17 -4.94 -8.57 -12.69
C LEU A 17 -3.54 -8.92 -12.15
N GLU A 18 -2.76 -9.71 -12.88
CA GLU A 18 -1.38 -10.05 -12.48
C GLU A 18 -0.54 -8.79 -12.30
N ARG A 19 -0.54 -7.91 -13.29
CA ARG A 19 0.19 -6.63 -13.23
C ARG A 19 -0.30 -5.71 -12.12
N PHE A 20 -1.60 -5.73 -11.85
CA PHE A 20 -2.19 -4.94 -10.78
C PHE A 20 -1.74 -5.45 -9.40
N ILE A 21 -1.68 -6.78 -9.20
CA ILE A 21 -1.17 -7.40 -7.98
C ILE A 21 0.32 -7.07 -7.80
N GLU A 22 1.14 -7.24 -8.83
CA GLU A 22 2.56 -6.89 -8.78
C GLU A 22 2.80 -5.41 -8.43
N ALA A 23 2.03 -4.51 -9.03
CA ALA A 23 2.13 -3.08 -8.76
C ALA A 23 1.74 -2.71 -7.32
N HIS A 24 0.90 -3.52 -6.66
CA HIS A 24 0.43 -3.28 -5.28
C HIS A 24 1.09 -4.18 -4.23
N GLU A 25 2.16 -4.89 -4.60
CA GLU A 25 2.89 -5.78 -3.68
C GLU A 25 3.36 -5.05 -2.41
N ALA A 26 3.94 -3.86 -2.55
CA ALA A 26 4.37 -3.06 -1.41
C ALA A 26 3.19 -2.66 -0.49
N PHE A 27 2.00 -2.44 -1.05
CA PHE A 27 0.79 -2.21 -0.27
C PHE A 27 0.40 -3.46 0.53
N VAL A 28 0.42 -4.65 -0.11
CA VAL A 28 0.11 -5.93 0.55
C VAL A 28 1.07 -6.19 1.71
N LEU A 29 2.38 -6.02 1.50
CA LEU A 29 3.41 -6.19 2.54
C LEU A 29 3.19 -5.24 3.72
N ARG A 30 2.87 -3.96 3.45
CA ARG A 30 2.55 -3.00 4.52
C ARG A 30 1.31 -3.38 5.31
N CYS A 31 0.25 -3.79 4.62
CA CYS A 31 -0.96 -4.24 5.30
C CYS A 31 -0.68 -5.47 6.15
N ALA A 32 0.08 -6.45 5.62
CA ALA A 32 0.47 -7.63 6.36
C ALA A 32 1.28 -7.27 7.61
N SER A 33 2.34 -6.45 7.46
CA SER A 33 3.18 -6.02 8.59
C SER A 33 2.39 -5.25 9.65
N ARG A 34 1.45 -4.40 9.23
CA ARG A 34 0.58 -3.65 10.15
C ARG A 34 -0.27 -4.58 11.03
N HIS A 35 -0.85 -5.62 10.44
CA HIS A 35 -1.73 -6.53 11.14
C HIS A 35 -0.98 -7.63 11.89
N ALA A 36 0.22 -8.00 11.42
CA ALA A 36 1.10 -8.97 12.10
C ALA A 36 1.83 -8.35 13.32
N GLY A 37 2.03 -7.02 13.33
CA GLY A 37 2.80 -6.33 14.36
C GLY A 37 4.32 -6.46 14.22
N PHE A 38 4.80 -7.06 13.13
CA PHE A 38 6.23 -7.17 12.77
C PHE A 38 6.43 -6.99 11.27
N ALA A 39 7.68 -6.78 10.84
CA ALA A 39 8.02 -6.61 9.43
C ALA A 39 7.84 -7.94 8.68
N VAL A 40 6.82 -8.03 7.85
CA VAL A 40 6.52 -9.20 7.01
C VAL A 40 7.31 -9.12 5.72
N THR A 41 7.96 -10.22 5.35
CA THR A 41 8.70 -10.40 4.11
C THR A 41 7.95 -11.32 3.15
N ARG A 42 8.43 -11.44 1.90
CA ARG A 42 7.84 -12.35 0.91
C ARG A 42 7.91 -13.84 1.29
N SER A 43 8.81 -14.18 2.19
CA SER A 43 9.03 -15.57 2.63
C SER A 43 8.12 -15.99 3.78
N ASP A 44 7.39 -15.04 4.38
CA ASP A 44 6.52 -15.29 5.52
C ASP A 44 5.13 -15.74 5.08
N ASP A 45 4.49 -16.60 5.86
CA ASP A 45 3.15 -17.13 5.58
C ASP A 45 2.11 -16.00 5.55
N GLU A 46 2.30 -14.98 6.39
CA GLU A 46 1.46 -13.79 6.46
C GLU A 46 1.38 -13.05 5.12
N TYR A 47 2.48 -13.02 4.37
CA TYR A 47 2.46 -12.44 3.03
C TYR A 47 1.57 -13.24 2.08
N SER A 48 1.67 -14.57 2.10
CA SER A 48 0.85 -15.44 1.25
C SER A 48 -0.64 -15.29 1.57
N VAL A 49 -0.98 -15.23 2.86
CA VAL A 49 -2.35 -15.00 3.34
C VAL A 49 -2.85 -13.62 2.92
N ALA A 50 -2.03 -12.58 3.08
CA ALA A 50 -2.37 -11.21 2.70
C ALA A 50 -2.53 -11.05 1.18
N LEU A 51 -1.70 -11.72 0.39
CA LEU A 51 -1.78 -11.73 -1.08
C LEU A 51 -3.08 -12.38 -1.57
N LEU A 52 -3.45 -13.52 -0.98
CA LEU A 52 -4.72 -14.18 -1.28
C LEU A 52 -5.91 -13.28 -0.89
N ALA A 53 -5.85 -12.65 0.28
CA ALA A 53 -6.87 -11.72 0.73
C ALA A 53 -6.99 -10.49 -0.18
N PHE A 54 -5.88 -9.98 -0.70
CA PHE A 54 -5.87 -8.90 -1.68
C PHE A 54 -6.52 -9.31 -3.00
N TYR A 55 -6.25 -10.52 -3.48
CA TYR A 55 -6.93 -11.08 -4.64
C TYR A 55 -8.45 -11.20 -4.41
N GLU A 56 -8.87 -11.72 -3.26
CA GLU A 56 -10.29 -11.80 -2.87
C GLU A 56 -10.94 -10.40 -2.81
N ALA A 57 -10.19 -9.42 -2.28
CA ALA A 57 -10.65 -8.03 -2.26
C ALA A 57 -10.88 -7.48 -3.67
N ILE A 58 -10.00 -7.76 -4.64
CA ILE A 58 -10.20 -7.35 -6.04
C ILE A 58 -11.48 -7.96 -6.61
N LYS A 59 -11.70 -9.26 -6.37
CA LYS A 59 -12.88 -9.97 -6.90
C LYS A 59 -14.19 -9.50 -6.26
N GLY A 60 -14.19 -9.17 -4.98
CA GLY A 60 -15.37 -8.76 -4.21
C GLY A 60 -15.58 -7.24 -4.13
N TYR A 61 -14.71 -6.42 -4.74
CA TYR A 61 -14.80 -4.98 -4.61
C TYR A 61 -16.02 -4.37 -5.29
N ASP A 62 -16.75 -3.54 -4.52
CA ASP A 62 -17.82 -2.67 -5.02
C ASP A 62 -17.38 -1.19 -4.86
N PRO A 63 -17.35 -0.41 -5.95
CA PRO A 63 -17.01 1.02 -5.89
C PRO A 63 -17.91 1.85 -4.97
N ALA A 64 -19.13 1.41 -4.71
CA ALA A 64 -20.04 2.05 -3.76
C ALA A 64 -19.56 1.93 -2.30
N SER A 65 -18.72 0.96 -2.00
CA SER A 65 -18.18 0.70 -0.65
C SER A 65 -17.03 1.64 -0.26
N GLY A 66 -16.63 2.58 -1.12
CA GLY A 66 -15.57 3.55 -0.85
C GLY A 66 -14.25 3.24 -1.57
N PRO A 67 -13.12 3.84 -1.14
CA PRO A 67 -11.82 3.65 -1.80
C PRO A 67 -11.33 2.20 -1.70
N PHE A 68 -10.82 1.65 -2.83
CA PHE A 68 -10.34 0.26 -2.90
C PHE A 68 -9.29 -0.07 -1.85
N GLY A 69 -8.30 0.82 -1.63
CA GLY A 69 -7.21 0.57 -0.67
C GLY A 69 -7.72 0.37 0.77
N ALA A 70 -8.72 1.16 1.20
CA ALA A 70 -9.33 0.98 2.52
C ALA A 70 -10.09 -0.36 2.64
N TYR A 71 -10.84 -0.71 1.59
CA TYR A 71 -11.54 -1.99 1.52
C TYR A 71 -10.58 -3.18 1.53
N ALA A 72 -9.54 -3.13 0.70
CA ALA A 72 -8.52 -4.19 0.62
C ALA A 72 -7.76 -4.36 1.95
N SER A 73 -7.38 -3.25 2.62
CA SER A 73 -6.73 -3.30 3.94
C SER A 73 -7.62 -3.97 4.99
N LEU A 74 -8.93 -3.70 4.96
CA LEU A 74 -9.90 -4.35 5.87
C LEU A 74 -9.99 -5.86 5.60
N VAL A 75 -10.05 -6.27 4.33
CA VAL A 75 -10.14 -7.69 3.95
C VAL A 75 -8.87 -8.44 4.37
N ILE A 76 -7.69 -7.85 4.10
CA ILE A 76 -6.39 -8.41 4.51
C ILE A 76 -6.35 -8.59 6.04
N GLY A 77 -6.72 -7.55 6.80
CA GLY A 77 -6.70 -7.61 8.26
C GLY A 77 -7.61 -8.71 8.83
N ARG A 78 -8.82 -8.85 8.28
CA ARG A 78 -9.74 -9.94 8.68
C ARG A 78 -9.15 -11.32 8.38
N ARG A 79 -8.56 -11.50 7.20
CA ARG A 79 -7.99 -12.80 6.81
C ARG A 79 -6.79 -13.19 7.66
N LEU A 80 -5.92 -12.23 7.99
CA LEU A 80 -4.80 -12.46 8.91
C LEU A 80 -5.28 -12.80 10.33
N ALA A 81 -6.29 -12.10 10.84
CA ALA A 81 -6.88 -12.42 12.13
C ALA A 81 -7.47 -13.84 12.15
N ASP A 82 -8.14 -14.27 11.08
CA ASP A 82 -8.65 -15.65 10.96
C ASP A 82 -7.51 -16.67 10.85
N HIS A 83 -6.43 -16.34 10.16
CA HIS A 83 -5.22 -17.16 10.07
C HIS A 83 -4.61 -17.40 11.45
N TYR A 84 -4.41 -16.35 12.24
CA TYR A 84 -3.87 -16.46 13.61
C TYR A 84 -4.79 -17.26 14.54
N ARG A 85 -6.11 -17.04 14.46
CA ARG A 85 -7.06 -17.84 15.22
C ARG A 85 -6.97 -19.33 14.87
N SER A 86 -6.77 -19.66 13.60
CA SER A 86 -6.59 -21.04 13.15
C SER A 86 -5.30 -21.65 13.68
N GLN A 87 -4.17 -20.92 13.58
CA GLN A 87 -2.88 -21.37 14.11
C GLN A 87 -2.95 -21.65 15.63
N HIS A 88 -3.53 -20.72 16.40
CA HIS A 88 -3.66 -20.91 17.85
C HIS A 88 -4.56 -22.12 18.24
N ARG A 89 -5.52 -22.50 17.41
CA ARG A 89 -6.25 -23.75 17.63
C ARG A 89 -5.37 -24.99 17.47
N PHE A 90 -4.50 -25.00 16.47
CA PHE A 90 -3.57 -26.11 16.25
C PHE A 90 -2.45 -26.15 17.32
N ASP A 91 -2.00 -24.99 17.79
CA ASP A 91 -1.01 -24.93 18.90
C ASP A 91 -1.61 -25.39 20.23
N ALA A 92 -2.89 -25.19 20.45
CA ALA A 92 -3.63 -25.71 21.61
C ALA A 92 -3.89 -27.23 21.55
N GLU A 93 -3.75 -27.84 20.37
CA GLU A 93 -3.81 -29.29 20.15
C GLU A 93 -2.44 -29.98 20.29
N THR A 94 -1.50 -29.41 21.06
CA THR A 94 -0.31 -30.15 21.49
C THR A 94 -0.78 -31.39 22.25
N PRO A 95 -0.30 -32.62 21.92
CA PRO A 95 -0.80 -33.84 22.54
C PRO A 95 -0.49 -33.83 24.04
N LEU A 96 -1.44 -33.40 24.84
CA LEU A 96 -1.45 -33.64 26.28
C LEU A 96 -1.57 -35.14 26.50
N ALA A 97 -0.70 -35.69 27.30
CA ALA A 97 -0.73 -37.10 27.70
C ALA A 97 -2.16 -37.46 28.20
N PRO A 98 -2.65 -38.68 27.93
CA PRO A 98 -4.08 -39.08 28.17
C PRO A 98 -4.58 -39.03 29.60
N GLN A 99 -3.80 -38.52 30.55
CA GLN A 99 -4.09 -38.57 31.97
C GLN A 99 -4.75 -37.32 32.58
N THR A 100 -5.03 -36.31 31.81
CA THR A 100 -5.60 -35.03 32.33
C THR A 100 -6.96 -34.69 31.75
N PHE A 101 -7.80 -35.70 31.44
CA PHE A 101 -9.18 -35.49 31.00
C PHE A 101 -10.13 -35.71 32.17
N ASP A 102 -10.21 -34.73 33.05
CA ASP A 102 -11.29 -34.67 34.04
C ASP A 102 -11.93 -33.27 34.01
N GLY A 103 -13.09 -33.23 33.40
CA GLY A 103 -14.23 -32.39 33.72
C GLY A 103 -14.18 -30.88 33.46
N THR A 104 -15.01 -30.46 32.51
CA THR A 104 -15.74 -29.18 32.45
C THR A 104 -14.91 -27.90 32.45
N VAL A 105 -14.39 -27.54 31.28
CA VAL A 105 -14.09 -26.13 30.97
C VAL A 105 -15.19 -25.61 30.02
N ASP A 106 -15.97 -24.65 30.49
CA ASP A 106 -16.97 -23.96 29.70
C ASP A 106 -16.33 -23.34 28.48
N ARG A 107 -16.67 -23.84 27.29
CA ARG A 107 -16.16 -23.37 26.00
C ARG A 107 -16.40 -21.87 25.73
N GLU A 108 -17.46 -21.31 26.30
CA GLU A 108 -17.83 -19.90 26.17
C GLU A 108 -16.84 -18.94 26.88
N SER A 109 -16.26 -19.36 28.00
CA SER A 109 -15.29 -18.51 28.72
C SER A 109 -13.90 -18.49 28.08
N ALA A 110 -13.50 -19.58 27.40
CA ALA A 110 -12.24 -19.65 26.66
C ALA A 110 -12.31 -18.79 25.37
N ASP A 111 -13.44 -18.79 24.68
CA ASP A 111 -13.62 -17.95 23.47
C ASP A 111 -13.66 -16.46 23.82
N ALA A 112 -14.25 -16.06 24.95
CA ALA A 112 -14.26 -14.67 25.40
C ALA A 112 -12.89 -14.18 25.84
N ALA A 113 -12.13 -14.97 26.59
CA ALA A 113 -10.75 -14.65 26.99
C ALA A 113 -9.81 -14.56 25.78
N MET A 114 -10.01 -15.41 24.77
CA MET A 114 -9.23 -15.41 23.54
C MET A 114 -9.58 -14.22 22.63
N GLN A 115 -10.86 -13.83 22.55
CA GLN A 115 -11.31 -12.63 21.86
C GLN A 115 -10.73 -11.36 22.53
N GLN A 116 -10.64 -11.35 23.84
CA GLN A 116 -10.09 -10.23 24.61
C GLN A 116 -8.55 -10.14 24.44
N ALA A 117 -7.82 -11.25 24.46
CA ALA A 117 -6.38 -11.30 24.20
C ALA A 117 -6.04 -10.89 22.74
N VAL A 118 -6.85 -11.32 21.76
CA VAL A 118 -6.70 -10.89 20.36
C VAL A 118 -7.04 -9.40 20.20
N ALA A 119 -8.05 -8.89 20.89
CA ALA A 119 -8.39 -7.47 20.88
C ALA A 119 -7.33 -6.61 21.56
N GLU A 120 -6.70 -7.10 22.63
CA GLU A 120 -5.57 -6.45 23.29
C GLU A 120 -4.32 -6.45 22.42
N GLN A 121 -3.96 -7.57 21.77
CA GLN A 121 -2.86 -7.61 20.81
C GLN A 121 -3.12 -6.74 19.57
N MET A 122 -4.36 -6.67 19.08
CA MET A 122 -4.72 -5.75 18.00
C MET A 122 -4.74 -4.28 18.46
N SER A 123 -4.96 -4.02 19.73
CA SER A 123 -4.86 -2.66 20.33
C SER A 123 -3.41 -2.26 20.60
N GLU A 124 -2.52 -3.22 20.78
CA GLU A 124 -1.06 -3.02 20.89
C GLU A 124 -0.34 -3.01 19.53
N ALA A 125 -1.05 -3.16 18.40
CA ALA A 125 -0.46 -2.94 17.09
C ALA A 125 0.19 -1.56 17.08
N LYS A 126 1.52 -1.53 17.13
CA LYS A 126 2.30 -0.29 17.11
C LYS A 126 1.76 0.59 15.99
N PRO A 127 1.41 1.86 16.27
CA PRO A 127 1.00 2.76 15.21
C PRO A 127 2.09 2.75 14.14
N VAL A 128 1.68 2.58 12.88
CA VAL A 128 2.62 2.60 11.74
C VAL A 128 3.52 3.81 11.92
N SER A 129 4.81 3.56 12.04
CA SER A 129 5.77 4.64 12.19
C SER A 129 6.08 5.24 10.82
N ALA A 130 6.51 6.50 10.78
CA ALA A 130 7.02 7.10 9.56
C ALA A 130 8.21 6.30 8.97
N GLN A 131 8.95 5.60 9.83
CA GLN A 131 10.05 4.74 9.41
C GLN A 131 9.55 3.55 8.59
N ASP A 132 8.49 2.89 9.01
CA ASP A 132 7.91 1.75 8.27
C ASP A 132 7.41 2.18 6.89
N GLU A 133 6.80 3.37 6.79
CA GLU A 133 6.40 3.92 5.49
C GLU A 133 7.59 4.28 4.61
N ILE A 134 8.68 4.82 5.18
CA ILE A 134 9.92 5.13 4.45
C ILE A 134 10.56 3.85 3.92
N GLU A 135 10.65 2.79 4.72
CA GLU A 135 11.21 1.51 4.30
C GLU A 135 10.38 0.87 3.18
N ALA A 136 9.05 0.90 3.31
CA ALA A 136 8.16 0.43 2.27
C ALA A 136 8.26 1.27 0.98
N ALA A 137 8.39 2.59 1.10
CA ALA A 137 8.60 3.47 -0.04
C ALA A 137 9.94 3.22 -0.73
N ASN A 138 11.01 2.97 0.05
CA ASN A 138 12.34 2.64 -0.50
C ASN A 138 12.30 1.40 -1.39
N THR A 139 11.61 0.34 -0.98
CA THR A 139 11.45 -0.88 -1.78
C THR A 139 10.86 -0.60 -3.17
N VAL A 140 9.97 0.40 -3.25
CA VAL A 140 9.40 0.83 -4.53
C VAL A 140 10.35 1.74 -5.30
N PHE A 141 11.03 2.69 -4.62
CA PHE A 141 11.94 3.65 -5.24
C PHE A 141 13.19 3.01 -5.82
N GLU A 142 13.69 1.93 -5.22
CA GLU A 142 14.82 1.14 -5.74
C GLU A 142 14.57 0.63 -7.17
N LYS A 143 13.33 0.29 -7.52
CA LYS A 143 12.96 -0.09 -8.89
C LYS A 143 13.16 1.06 -9.90
N TYR A 144 13.16 2.31 -9.42
CA TYR A 144 13.39 3.53 -10.22
C TYR A 144 14.83 4.04 -10.14
N GLY A 145 15.69 3.35 -9.36
CA GLY A 145 17.11 3.62 -9.23
C GLY A 145 17.47 4.76 -8.28
N PHE A 146 16.63 5.06 -7.29
CA PHE A 146 16.91 6.06 -6.24
C PHE A 146 16.34 5.60 -4.88
N ALA A 147 16.82 6.20 -3.79
CA ALA A 147 16.34 5.97 -2.43
C ALA A 147 15.71 7.25 -1.85
N PHE A 148 15.02 7.11 -0.71
CA PHE A 148 14.37 8.23 -0.04
C PHE A 148 15.34 9.38 0.30
N TYR A 149 16.60 9.07 0.61
CA TYR A 149 17.64 10.06 0.90
C TYR A 149 18.00 10.93 -0.33
N ASP A 150 17.89 10.37 -1.53
CA ASP A 150 18.23 11.09 -2.77
C ASP A 150 17.21 12.19 -3.07
N LEU A 151 16.02 12.11 -2.48
CA LEU A 151 14.97 13.12 -2.63
C LEU A 151 15.41 14.50 -2.13
N ALA A 152 16.30 14.57 -1.15
CA ALA A 152 16.81 15.84 -0.64
C ALA A 152 17.55 16.62 -1.73
N ALA A 153 18.31 15.95 -2.60
CA ALA A 153 19.06 16.55 -3.71
C ALA A 153 18.13 16.93 -4.88
N SER A 154 17.10 16.12 -5.15
CA SER A 154 16.17 16.33 -6.27
C SER A 154 14.98 17.22 -5.92
N SER A 155 14.80 17.58 -4.64
CA SER A 155 13.68 18.42 -4.17
C SER A 155 13.75 19.87 -4.71
N PRO A 156 12.60 20.45 -5.11
CA PRO A 156 12.56 21.83 -5.60
C PRO A 156 12.72 22.82 -4.45
N LYS A 157 13.64 23.78 -4.59
CA LYS A 157 13.94 24.79 -3.57
C LYS A 157 13.09 26.06 -3.70
N SER A 158 12.61 26.38 -4.91
CA SER A 158 11.80 27.58 -5.16
C SER A 158 10.32 27.23 -5.34
N ASP A 159 9.43 28.14 -4.94
CA ASP A 159 7.97 27.93 -5.08
C ASP A 159 7.55 27.78 -6.55
N LYS A 160 8.17 28.52 -7.46
CA LYS A 160 7.92 28.38 -8.91
C LYS A 160 8.23 26.95 -9.39
N THR A 161 9.38 26.41 -8.98
CA THR A 161 9.78 25.06 -9.36
C THR A 161 8.88 24.01 -8.67
N ARG A 162 8.47 24.25 -7.43
CA ARG A 162 7.55 23.38 -6.70
C ARG A 162 6.21 23.26 -7.43
N ARG A 163 5.62 24.39 -7.86
CA ARG A 163 4.40 24.40 -8.68
C ARG A 163 4.56 23.66 -9.99
N SER A 164 5.72 23.84 -10.66
CA SER A 164 6.01 23.08 -11.90
C SER A 164 6.09 21.57 -11.65
N CYS A 165 6.70 21.13 -10.55
CA CYS A 165 6.72 19.72 -10.16
C CYS A 165 5.31 19.22 -9.80
N ALA A 166 4.50 20.02 -9.09
CA ALA A 166 3.13 19.69 -8.76
C ALA A 166 2.26 19.52 -10.01
N ALA A 167 2.44 20.41 -11.02
CA ALA A 167 1.75 20.28 -12.31
C ALA A 167 2.14 18.98 -13.03
N ALA A 168 3.43 18.60 -13.01
CA ALA A 168 3.90 17.35 -13.60
C ALA A 168 3.30 16.12 -12.87
N VAL A 169 3.27 16.14 -11.53
CA VAL A 169 2.63 15.08 -10.72
C VAL A 169 1.13 15.02 -11.00
N GLY A 170 0.45 16.17 -11.05
CA GLY A 170 -0.97 16.23 -11.41
C GLY A 170 -1.25 15.61 -12.77
N THR A 171 -0.45 15.94 -13.79
CA THR A 171 -0.58 15.37 -15.13
C THR A 171 -0.38 13.84 -15.13
N LEU A 172 0.58 13.32 -14.36
CA LEU A 172 0.78 11.88 -14.20
C LEU A 172 -0.43 11.20 -13.55
N LEU A 173 -0.92 11.75 -12.45
CA LEU A 173 -2.02 11.16 -11.69
C LEU A 173 -3.36 11.20 -12.45
N HIS A 174 -3.56 12.20 -13.33
CA HIS A 174 -4.77 12.32 -14.15
C HIS A 174 -4.68 11.56 -15.48
N SER A 175 -3.49 11.10 -15.89
CA SER A 175 -3.30 10.30 -17.10
C SER A 175 -2.96 8.85 -16.78
N PRO A 176 -3.96 7.92 -16.77
CA PRO A 176 -3.73 6.52 -16.48
C PRO A 176 -2.68 5.87 -17.40
N VAL A 177 -2.63 6.32 -18.66
CA VAL A 177 -1.68 5.80 -19.66
C VAL A 177 -0.24 6.19 -19.31
N LEU A 178 -0.01 7.45 -18.92
CA LEU A 178 1.33 7.91 -18.53
C LEU A 178 1.78 7.27 -17.22
N PHE A 179 0.88 7.15 -16.26
CA PHE A 179 1.18 6.51 -14.98
C PHE A 179 1.49 5.03 -15.14
N ALA A 180 0.69 4.28 -15.91
CA ALA A 180 0.95 2.89 -16.22
C ALA A 180 2.27 2.69 -17.01
N SER A 181 2.57 3.60 -17.95
CA SER A 181 3.85 3.59 -18.67
C SER A 181 5.04 3.83 -17.73
N MET A 182 4.91 4.76 -16.78
CA MET A 182 5.94 4.99 -15.76
C MET A 182 6.15 3.76 -14.88
N GLN A 183 5.08 3.10 -14.45
CA GLN A 183 5.15 1.90 -13.61
C GLN A 183 5.79 0.72 -14.36
N SER A 184 5.39 0.46 -15.60
CA SER A 184 5.90 -0.67 -16.39
C SER A 184 7.35 -0.50 -16.82
N ALA A 185 7.77 0.74 -17.18
CA ALA A 185 9.12 1.04 -17.61
C ALA A 185 10.08 1.39 -16.45
N HIS A 186 9.57 1.53 -15.22
CA HIS A 186 10.30 2.06 -14.07
C HIS A 186 11.06 3.37 -14.38
N SER A 187 10.49 4.17 -15.25
CA SER A 187 11.11 5.43 -15.70
C SER A 187 10.07 6.48 -16.03
N LEU A 188 10.41 7.76 -15.81
CA LEU A 188 9.51 8.86 -16.06
C LEU A 188 9.40 9.16 -17.56
N PRO A 189 8.20 9.20 -18.18
CA PRO A 189 8.00 9.52 -19.60
C PRO A 189 8.13 11.03 -19.84
N ILE A 190 9.37 11.57 -19.76
CA ILE A 190 9.67 13.01 -19.72
C ILE A 190 9.09 13.77 -20.90
N LYS A 191 9.22 13.24 -22.14
CA LYS A 191 8.73 13.92 -23.36
C LYS A 191 7.21 14.08 -23.35
N ALA A 192 6.50 12.99 -23.08
CA ALA A 192 5.03 12.98 -23.04
C ALA A 192 4.51 13.86 -21.89
N LEU A 193 5.16 13.80 -20.73
CA LEU A 193 4.82 14.60 -19.57
C LEU A 193 5.05 16.10 -19.80
N ALA A 194 6.14 16.48 -20.49
CA ALA A 194 6.40 17.86 -20.83
C ALA A 194 5.37 18.44 -21.83
N GLN A 195 4.94 17.63 -22.80
CA GLN A 195 3.93 18.02 -23.79
C GLN A 195 2.55 18.19 -23.16
N GLN A 196 2.13 17.28 -22.29
CA GLN A 196 0.79 17.31 -21.68
C GLN A 196 0.72 18.27 -20.49
N GLY A 197 1.76 18.32 -19.67
CA GLY A 197 1.78 19.10 -18.44
C GLY A 197 2.27 20.54 -18.60
N GLY A 198 2.70 20.96 -19.78
CA GLY A 198 3.22 22.32 -20.03
C GLY A 198 4.47 22.66 -19.21
N VAL A 199 5.15 21.66 -18.66
CA VAL A 199 6.35 21.82 -17.82
C VAL A 199 7.59 21.55 -18.67
N SER A 200 8.64 22.38 -18.49
CA SER A 200 9.87 22.20 -19.28
C SER A 200 10.51 20.84 -19.01
N ALA A 201 10.94 20.14 -20.06
CA ALA A 201 11.62 18.85 -19.94
C ALA A 201 12.87 18.93 -19.03
N ARG A 202 13.56 20.07 -19.04
CA ARG A 202 14.74 20.32 -18.18
C ARG A 202 14.35 20.31 -16.69
N THR A 203 13.21 20.90 -16.32
CA THR A 203 12.71 20.89 -14.94
C THR A 203 12.33 19.47 -14.53
N ILE A 204 11.60 18.74 -15.39
CA ILE A 204 11.20 17.36 -15.13
C ILE A 204 12.43 16.46 -14.95
N THR A 205 13.44 16.57 -15.82
CA THR A 205 14.68 15.78 -15.72
C THR A 205 15.43 16.09 -14.42
N ARG A 206 15.55 17.38 -14.05
CA ARG A 206 16.28 17.79 -12.84
C ARG A 206 15.62 17.30 -11.54
N HIS A 207 14.30 17.22 -11.52
CA HIS A 207 13.49 16.85 -10.36
C HIS A 207 12.80 15.49 -10.56
N ARG A 208 13.38 14.62 -11.41
CA ARG A 208 12.81 13.34 -11.82
C ARG A 208 12.40 12.50 -10.61
N ASP A 209 13.32 12.26 -9.70
CA ASP A 209 13.15 11.38 -8.56
C ASP A 209 12.09 11.92 -7.59
N TYR A 210 12.08 13.24 -7.38
CA TYR A 210 11.07 13.91 -6.59
C TYR A 210 9.65 13.80 -7.20
N ILE A 211 9.52 13.94 -8.53
CA ILE A 211 8.24 13.81 -9.24
C ILE A 211 7.73 12.36 -9.17
N VAL A 212 8.61 11.38 -9.40
CA VAL A 212 8.27 9.95 -9.31
C VAL A 212 7.86 9.60 -7.88
N ALA A 213 8.65 9.98 -6.88
CA ALA A 213 8.33 9.72 -5.48
C ALA A 213 7.00 10.32 -5.07
N ALA A 214 6.76 11.60 -5.40
CA ALA A 214 5.51 12.27 -5.07
C ALA A 214 4.30 11.60 -5.73
N ALA A 215 4.40 11.20 -7.01
CA ALA A 215 3.34 10.50 -7.72
C ALA A 215 3.04 9.13 -7.09
N LEU A 216 4.06 8.35 -6.75
CA LEU A 216 3.92 7.04 -6.13
C LEU A 216 3.39 7.12 -4.69
N LEU A 217 3.82 8.12 -3.91
CA LEU A 217 3.33 8.31 -2.55
C LEU A 217 1.88 8.79 -2.52
N ILE A 218 1.46 9.65 -3.46
CA ILE A 218 0.08 10.15 -3.53
C ILE A 218 -0.88 9.08 -4.06
N ASP A 219 -0.45 8.25 -5.01
CA ASP A 219 -1.24 7.14 -5.55
C ASP A 219 -1.29 5.95 -4.58
N GLY A 220 -0.20 5.74 -3.83
CA GLY A 220 -0.09 4.68 -2.83
C GLY A 220 -0.76 5.01 -1.49
N ASP A 221 -0.77 4.03 -0.60
CA ASP A 221 -1.33 4.16 0.76
C ASP A 221 -0.21 4.44 1.77
N TYR A 222 0.26 5.69 1.81
CA TYR A 222 1.29 6.19 2.73
C TYR A 222 0.72 7.35 3.56
N PRO A 223 -0.16 7.09 4.55
CA PRO A 223 -0.90 8.13 5.25
C PRO A 223 -0.01 9.16 5.96
N ILE A 224 1.12 8.74 6.55
CA ILE A 224 2.03 9.65 7.25
C ILE A 224 2.82 10.48 6.23
N LEU A 225 3.43 9.83 5.22
CA LEU A 225 4.20 10.54 4.20
C LEU A 225 3.32 11.44 3.34
N CYS A 226 2.09 11.05 3.04
CA CYS A 226 1.11 11.90 2.35
C CYS A 226 0.78 13.18 3.13
N THR A 227 0.88 13.18 4.46
CA THR A 227 0.67 14.39 5.26
C THR A 227 1.69 15.47 4.90
N TYR A 228 2.94 15.11 4.63
CA TYR A 228 3.98 16.03 4.19
C TYR A 228 3.79 16.51 2.74
N LEU A 229 3.04 15.75 1.93
CA LEU A 229 2.75 16.08 0.53
C LEU A 229 1.40 16.77 0.31
N GLN A 230 0.66 17.11 1.37
CA GLN A 230 -0.69 17.71 1.27
C GLN A 230 -0.71 19.00 0.43
N THR A 231 0.30 19.87 0.60
CA THR A 231 0.41 21.11 -0.19
C THR A 231 0.59 20.80 -1.67
N MET A 232 1.47 19.83 -1.98
CA MET A 232 1.74 19.41 -3.34
C MET A 232 0.52 18.73 -3.99
N ARG A 233 -0.20 17.92 -3.25
CA ARG A 233 -1.45 17.30 -3.68
C ARG A 233 -2.49 18.33 -4.05
N LYS A 234 -2.71 19.34 -3.20
CA LYS A 234 -3.63 20.46 -3.48
C LYS A 234 -3.23 21.24 -4.73
N GLU A 235 -1.93 21.55 -4.88
CA GLU A 235 -1.39 22.24 -6.06
C GLU A 235 -1.54 21.37 -7.34
N ALA A 236 -1.30 20.07 -7.25
CA ALA A 236 -1.48 19.12 -8.36
C ALA A 236 -2.94 19.05 -8.83
N GLU A 237 -3.90 19.03 -7.90
CA GLU A 237 -5.34 19.02 -8.20
C GLU A 237 -5.80 20.35 -8.84
N GLN A 238 -5.19 21.48 -8.48
CA GLN A 238 -5.52 22.80 -9.04
C GLN A 238 -4.94 23.04 -10.45
N CYS A 239 -3.80 22.44 -10.77
CA CYS A 239 -3.13 22.63 -12.07
C CYS A 239 -3.83 21.87 -13.23
N VAL A 240 -4.78 21.00 -12.96
CA VAL A 240 -5.48 20.15 -13.94
C VAL A 240 -6.89 20.67 -14.26
N ARG A 241 -7.35 21.72 -13.59
CA ARG A 241 -8.57 22.46 -13.94
C ARG A 241 -8.29 23.54 -14.98
#